data_9e24586ae77b40785ca3bf9d27b1c3f8
#
_entry.id   9e24586ae77b40785ca3bf9d27b1c3f8
#
_cell.length_a   1.000
_cell.length_b   1.000
_cell.length_c   1.000
_cell.angle_alpha   90.00
_cell.angle_beta   90.00
_cell.angle_gamma   90.00
#
_symmetry.space_group_name_H-M   'P 1'
#
loop_
_entity.id
_entity.type
_entity.pdbx_description
1 polymer ?
#
loop_
_entity_poly.entity_id
_entity_poly.type
_entity_poly.pdbx_seq_one_letter_code
_entity_poly.pdbx_strand_id
1 'polypeptide(L)'
;MNGLRNWSLGFLGTVIAVAISYLWLDRPIAQFAHDELLRFNLFEKLTLIPEGLAPLALLAFMVLGLRGLTGRKLSRLQTVLLLSGASLAVAVIIKDQLKFAFGRTWPETWTRNNPSFIHDGVYGFYPFHGGGGYASFPSGHATMICTVMTVLWICYPRFRPVYALCVATVAVGLVGANFHFLSDVIAGGFLGLSAGWLGVALWEIGERRVRPEEGVESGRHAGVGTTAPQ
;
A
#
# COMPACT_ATOMS: atom_id res chain seq x y z
N MET A 1 17.44 -12.20 6.45
CA MET A 1 16.56 -12.97 7.36
C MET A 1 15.62 -12.08 8.19
N ASN A 2 16.05 -10.88 8.65
CA ASN A 2 15.19 -10.03 9.50
C ASN A 2 13.96 -9.46 8.81
N GLY A 3 14.03 -9.15 7.50
CA GLY A 3 12.90 -8.55 6.77
C GLY A 3 11.67 -9.44 6.67
N LEU A 4 11.85 -10.72 6.29
CA LEU A 4 10.74 -11.67 6.19
C LEU A 4 10.12 -11.97 7.57
N ARG A 5 10.95 -12.13 8.61
CA ARG A 5 10.46 -12.32 9.97
C ARG A 5 9.59 -11.13 10.43
N ASN A 6 10.07 -9.91 10.22
CA ASN A 6 9.33 -8.71 10.60
C ASN A 6 8.02 -8.58 9.81
N TRP A 7 8.04 -8.92 8.52
CA TRP A 7 6.83 -8.97 7.70
C TRP A 7 5.82 -10.01 8.22
N SER A 8 6.27 -11.22 8.53
CA SER A 8 5.41 -12.28 9.09
C SER A 8 4.79 -11.90 10.43
N LEU A 9 5.55 -11.24 11.31
CA LEU A 9 5.03 -10.71 12.56
C LEU A 9 4.01 -9.58 12.31
N GLY A 10 4.29 -8.69 11.37
CA GLY A 10 3.34 -7.66 10.94
C GLY A 10 2.06 -8.23 10.36
N PHE A 11 2.16 -9.29 9.54
CA PHE A 11 1.00 -10.01 9.00
C PHE A 11 0.15 -10.62 10.12
N LEU A 12 0.79 -11.36 11.05
CA LEU A 12 0.09 -11.94 12.19
C LEU A 12 -0.61 -10.87 13.04
N GLY A 13 0.11 -9.78 13.35
CA GLY A 13 -0.46 -8.65 14.08
C GLY A 13 -1.64 -8.01 13.35
N THR A 14 -1.57 -7.91 12.03
CA THR A 14 -2.68 -7.40 11.19
C THR A 14 -3.88 -8.33 11.24
N VAL A 15 -3.68 -9.64 11.12
CA VAL A 15 -4.78 -10.62 11.22
C VAL A 15 -5.48 -10.53 12.57
N ILE A 16 -4.71 -10.42 13.65
CA ILE A 16 -5.25 -10.24 15.01
C ILE A 16 -6.02 -8.91 15.12
N ALA A 17 -5.46 -7.81 14.62
CA ALA A 17 -6.10 -6.50 14.65
C ALA A 17 -7.40 -6.47 13.83
N VAL A 18 -7.40 -7.09 12.65
CA VAL A 18 -8.61 -7.25 11.80
C VAL A 18 -9.66 -8.08 12.54
N ALA A 19 -9.28 -9.20 13.16
CA ALA A 19 -10.22 -10.03 13.92
C ALA A 19 -10.82 -9.29 15.11
N ILE A 20 -10.00 -8.57 15.88
CA ILE A 20 -10.46 -7.73 17.01
C ILE A 20 -11.42 -6.65 16.49
N SER A 21 -11.04 -5.95 15.43
CA SER A 21 -11.90 -4.89 14.85
C SER A 21 -13.21 -5.47 14.36
N TYR A 22 -13.18 -6.57 13.62
CA TYR A 22 -14.38 -7.22 13.10
C TYR A 22 -15.34 -7.65 14.21
N LEU A 23 -14.83 -8.24 15.29
CA LEU A 23 -15.67 -8.77 16.38
C LEU A 23 -16.23 -7.68 17.29
N TRP A 24 -15.47 -6.60 17.58
CA TRP A 24 -15.80 -5.67 18.63
C TRP A 24 -15.86 -4.20 18.22
N LEU A 25 -15.12 -3.75 17.21
CA LEU A 25 -14.94 -2.32 16.91
C LEU A 25 -15.69 -1.85 15.67
N ASP A 26 -15.78 -2.64 14.62
CA ASP A 26 -16.35 -2.20 13.34
C ASP A 26 -17.79 -1.69 13.47
N ARG A 27 -18.66 -2.45 14.13
CA ARG A 27 -20.07 -2.08 14.27
C ARG A 27 -20.28 -0.83 15.13
N PRO A 28 -19.74 -0.74 16.36
CA PRO A 28 -19.94 0.47 17.17
C PRO A 28 -19.30 1.71 16.55
N ILE A 29 -18.16 1.58 15.86
CA ILE A 29 -17.54 2.71 15.17
C ILE A 29 -18.38 3.13 13.96
N ALA A 30 -18.88 2.19 13.15
CA ALA A 30 -19.75 2.51 12.02
C ALA A 30 -21.05 3.18 12.47
N GLN A 31 -21.66 2.71 13.56
CA GLN A 31 -22.85 3.35 14.14
C GLN A 31 -22.53 4.78 14.62
N PHE A 32 -21.44 4.97 15.35
CA PHE A 32 -21.02 6.30 15.81
C PHE A 32 -20.72 7.23 14.63
N ALA A 33 -20.04 6.73 13.58
CA ALA A 33 -19.76 7.52 12.38
C ALA A 33 -21.06 7.93 11.68
N HIS A 34 -22.04 7.05 11.59
CA HIS A 34 -23.36 7.36 11.03
C HIS A 34 -24.07 8.45 11.84
N ASP A 35 -24.18 8.28 13.14
CA ASP A 35 -24.97 9.16 14.00
C ASP A 35 -24.33 10.55 14.17
N GLU A 36 -22.99 10.63 14.26
CA GLU A 36 -22.30 11.83 14.69
C GLU A 36 -21.43 12.48 13.60
N LEU A 37 -20.84 11.71 12.67
CA LEU A 37 -19.80 12.21 11.79
C LEU A 37 -20.28 12.48 10.36
N LEU A 38 -21.26 11.76 9.83
CA LEU A 38 -21.72 11.92 8.44
C LEU A 38 -22.25 13.32 8.11
N ARG A 39 -22.68 14.08 9.10
CA ARG A 39 -23.05 15.49 8.93
C ARG A 39 -21.90 16.41 8.49
N PHE A 40 -20.65 15.94 8.61
CA PHE A 40 -19.45 16.72 8.27
C PHE A 40 -18.85 16.22 6.96
N ASN A 41 -19.01 16.97 5.87
CA ASN A 41 -18.39 16.69 4.56
C ASN A 41 -16.84 16.69 4.62
N LEU A 42 -16.26 17.01 5.77
CA LEU A 42 -14.82 17.01 5.98
C LEU A 42 -14.22 15.61 5.76
N PHE A 43 -14.84 14.58 6.35
CA PHE A 43 -14.30 13.20 6.30
C PHE A 43 -14.25 12.67 4.87
N GLU A 44 -15.27 12.94 4.05
CA GLU A 44 -15.27 12.61 2.63
C GLU A 44 -14.10 13.28 1.89
N LYS A 45 -13.87 14.59 2.13
CA LYS A 45 -12.75 15.31 1.51
C LYS A 45 -11.37 14.75 1.87
N LEU A 46 -11.21 14.19 3.08
CA LEU A 46 -9.96 13.57 3.49
C LEU A 46 -9.62 12.30 2.69
N THR A 47 -10.61 11.67 2.06
CA THR A 47 -10.40 10.47 1.22
C THR A 47 -9.97 10.78 -0.21
N LEU A 48 -9.98 12.04 -0.65
CA LEU A 48 -9.65 12.44 -2.02
C LEU A 48 -8.17 12.30 -2.38
N ILE A 49 -7.27 12.24 -1.38
CA ILE A 49 -5.82 12.16 -1.62
C ILE A 49 -5.45 10.96 -2.51
N PRO A 50 -5.90 9.73 -2.24
CA PRO A 50 -5.61 8.59 -3.11
C PRO A 50 -6.22 8.70 -4.51
N GLU A 51 -7.37 9.35 -4.66
CA GLU A 51 -8.05 9.52 -5.95
C GLU A 51 -7.23 10.36 -6.95
N GLY A 52 -6.53 11.38 -6.46
CA GLY A 52 -5.59 12.15 -7.28
C GLY A 52 -4.22 11.47 -7.42
N LEU A 53 -3.72 10.88 -6.35
CA LEU A 53 -2.38 10.29 -6.30
C LEU A 53 -2.24 9.02 -7.14
N ALA A 54 -3.26 8.13 -7.12
CA ALA A 54 -3.18 6.84 -7.79
C ALA A 54 -3.09 6.96 -9.32
N PRO A 55 -3.94 7.71 -10.02
CA PRO A 55 -3.81 7.87 -11.47
C PRO A 55 -2.48 8.55 -11.86
N LEU A 56 -2.00 9.51 -11.07
CA LEU A 56 -0.70 10.15 -11.32
C LEU A 56 0.46 9.15 -11.16
N ALA A 57 0.42 8.28 -10.16
CA ALA A 57 1.44 7.25 -9.95
C ALA A 57 1.42 6.21 -11.10
N LEU A 58 0.23 5.80 -11.55
CA LEU A 58 0.10 4.87 -12.68
C LEU A 58 0.53 5.51 -14.01
N LEU A 59 0.21 6.78 -14.23
CA LEU A 59 0.68 7.52 -15.40
C LEU A 59 2.22 7.64 -15.39
N ALA A 60 2.80 7.97 -14.24
CA ALA A 60 4.25 7.99 -14.08
C ALA A 60 4.88 6.63 -14.37
N PHE A 61 4.28 5.54 -13.91
CA PHE A 61 4.72 4.18 -14.21
C PHE A 61 4.73 3.90 -15.72
N MET A 62 3.66 4.25 -16.44
CA MET A 62 3.58 4.04 -17.89
C MET A 62 4.63 4.87 -18.63
N VAL A 63 4.71 6.16 -18.37
CA VAL A 63 5.61 7.09 -19.07
C VAL A 63 7.08 6.77 -18.77
N LEU A 64 7.41 6.56 -17.50
CA LEU A 64 8.80 6.27 -17.09
C LEU A 64 9.22 4.85 -17.43
N GLY A 65 8.28 3.89 -17.44
CA GLY A 65 8.52 2.54 -17.94
C GLY A 65 8.91 2.54 -19.41
N LEU A 66 8.12 3.21 -20.26
CA LEU A 66 8.44 3.38 -21.69
C LEU A 66 9.79 4.08 -21.88
N ARG A 67 10.08 5.14 -21.11
CA ARG A 67 11.37 5.80 -21.14
C ARG A 67 12.52 4.87 -20.76
N GLY A 68 12.34 4.02 -19.75
CA GLY A 68 13.34 3.03 -19.33
C GLY A 68 13.64 2.01 -20.43
N LEU A 69 12.60 1.54 -21.16
CA LEU A 69 12.73 0.61 -22.27
C LEU A 69 13.53 1.20 -23.45
N THR A 70 13.60 2.53 -23.61
CA THR A 70 14.46 3.17 -24.62
C THR A 70 15.95 3.26 -24.21
N GLY A 71 16.35 2.61 -23.11
CA GLY A 71 17.73 2.60 -22.62
C GLY A 71 18.16 3.92 -21.92
N ARG A 72 17.25 4.88 -21.74
CA ARG A 72 17.57 6.14 -21.07
C ARG A 72 17.65 5.95 -19.56
N LYS A 73 18.72 6.43 -18.95
CA LYS A 73 18.89 6.41 -17.49
C LYS A 73 17.80 7.26 -16.83
N LEU A 74 17.17 6.70 -15.80
CA LEU A 74 16.22 7.41 -14.96
C LEU A 74 16.97 8.11 -13.81
N SER A 75 16.54 9.33 -13.46
CA SER A 75 16.99 9.99 -12.25
C SER A 75 16.43 9.27 -11.01
N ARG A 76 16.99 9.52 -9.82
CA ARG A 76 16.50 8.94 -8.55
C ARG A 76 15.01 9.17 -8.33
N LEU A 77 14.53 10.40 -8.57
CA LEU A 77 13.11 10.73 -8.45
C LEU A 77 12.25 9.91 -9.44
N GLN A 78 12.68 9.84 -10.70
CA GLN A 78 11.99 9.07 -11.74
C GLN A 78 11.92 7.59 -11.38
N THR A 79 13.00 7.02 -10.85
CA THR A 79 13.00 5.63 -10.36
C THR A 79 11.99 5.42 -9.23
N VAL A 80 11.94 6.32 -8.25
CA VAL A 80 10.98 6.23 -7.13
C VAL A 80 9.54 6.35 -7.61
N LEU A 81 9.25 7.26 -8.55
CA LEU A 81 7.92 7.37 -9.16
C LEU A 81 7.54 6.12 -9.95
N LEU A 82 8.48 5.55 -10.70
CA LEU A 82 8.29 4.28 -11.41
C LEU A 82 7.95 3.15 -10.44
N LEU A 83 8.73 3.02 -9.36
CA LEU A 83 8.50 2.01 -8.32
C LEU A 83 7.16 2.19 -7.62
N SER A 84 6.78 3.44 -7.30
CA SER A 84 5.50 3.75 -6.69
C SER A 84 4.34 3.29 -7.57
N GLY A 85 4.38 3.60 -8.86
CA GLY A 85 3.33 3.21 -9.79
C GLY A 85 3.32 1.69 -10.08
N ALA A 86 4.48 1.05 -10.21
CA ALA A 86 4.59 -0.40 -10.39
C ALA A 86 4.04 -1.17 -9.17
N SER A 87 4.45 -0.76 -7.96
CA SER A 87 3.93 -1.36 -6.71
C SER A 87 2.43 -1.15 -6.57
N LEU A 88 1.94 0.04 -6.97
CA LEU A 88 0.52 0.37 -6.94
C LEU A 88 -0.28 -0.50 -7.91
N ALA A 89 0.21 -0.71 -9.15
CA ALA A 89 -0.47 -1.57 -10.12
C ALA A 89 -0.64 -3.00 -9.58
N VAL A 90 0.41 -3.56 -8.99
CA VAL A 90 0.35 -4.89 -8.34
C VAL A 90 -0.62 -4.89 -7.15
N ALA A 91 -0.55 -3.88 -6.29
CA ALA A 91 -1.43 -3.76 -5.13
C ALA A 91 -2.92 -3.69 -5.52
N VAL A 92 -3.25 -2.94 -6.57
CA VAL A 92 -4.63 -2.82 -7.09
C VAL A 92 -5.14 -4.17 -7.60
N ILE A 93 -4.33 -4.89 -8.38
CA ILE A 93 -4.71 -6.23 -8.88
C ILE A 93 -4.98 -7.18 -7.71
N ILE A 94 -4.07 -7.26 -6.73
CA ILE A 94 -4.22 -8.14 -5.57
C ILE A 94 -5.46 -7.74 -4.75
N LYS A 95 -5.64 -6.45 -4.49
CA LYS A 95 -6.80 -5.91 -3.78
C LYS A 95 -8.12 -6.35 -4.43
N ASP A 96 -8.22 -6.29 -5.77
CA ASP A 96 -9.46 -6.67 -6.46
C ASP A 96 -9.74 -8.17 -6.38
N GLN A 97 -8.70 -9.01 -6.41
CA GLN A 97 -8.86 -10.45 -6.15
C GLN A 97 -9.28 -10.73 -4.71
N LEU A 98 -8.72 -10.00 -3.73
CA LEU A 98 -9.12 -10.15 -2.33
C LEU A 98 -10.56 -9.67 -2.09
N LYS A 99 -11.00 -8.58 -2.74
CA LYS A 99 -12.40 -8.14 -2.67
C LYS A 99 -13.36 -9.24 -3.12
N PHE A 100 -13.07 -9.91 -4.22
CA PHE A 100 -13.86 -11.04 -4.69
C PHE A 100 -13.78 -12.24 -3.74
N ALA A 101 -12.57 -12.57 -3.26
CA ALA A 101 -12.36 -13.73 -2.39
C ALA A 101 -13.09 -13.58 -1.04
N PHE A 102 -13.13 -12.39 -0.47
CA PHE A 102 -13.77 -12.13 0.81
C PHE A 102 -15.24 -11.72 0.71
N GLY A 103 -15.61 -10.94 -0.28
CA GLY A 103 -17.01 -10.56 -0.53
C GLY A 103 -17.67 -9.84 0.65
N ARG A 104 -17.11 -8.71 1.14
CA ARG A 104 -17.62 -8.03 2.33
C ARG A 104 -18.64 -6.95 2.01
N THR A 105 -19.73 -6.88 2.78
CA THR A 105 -20.71 -5.77 2.74
C THR A 105 -20.14 -4.48 3.32
N TRP A 106 -20.82 -3.36 3.06
CA TRP A 106 -20.39 -2.01 3.43
C TRP A 106 -20.95 -1.54 4.77
N PRO A 107 -20.31 -0.56 5.43
CA PRO A 107 -20.93 0.10 6.58
C PRO A 107 -22.22 0.80 6.20
N GLU A 108 -22.24 1.55 5.09
CA GLU A 108 -23.30 2.42 4.65
C GLU A 108 -23.74 2.10 3.21
N THR A 109 -24.94 2.54 2.81
CA THR A 109 -25.43 2.41 1.45
C THR A 109 -25.06 3.64 0.62
N TRP A 110 -24.14 3.50 -0.35
CA TRP A 110 -23.60 4.60 -1.15
C TRP A 110 -24.12 4.61 -2.58
N THR A 111 -24.09 3.46 -3.25
CA THR A 111 -24.40 3.37 -4.68
C THR A 111 -25.22 2.13 -4.98
N ARG A 112 -26.15 2.26 -5.94
CA ARG A 112 -26.93 1.14 -6.48
C ARG A 112 -27.59 0.25 -5.42
N ASN A 113 -28.00 0.84 -4.31
CA ASN A 113 -28.66 0.13 -3.22
C ASN A 113 -27.81 -1.05 -2.70
N ASN A 114 -26.50 -0.85 -2.50
CA ASN A 114 -25.61 -1.89 -1.98
C ASN A 114 -26.03 -2.32 -0.57
N PRO A 115 -25.94 -3.61 -0.23
CA PRO A 115 -26.24 -4.08 1.12
C PRO A 115 -25.26 -3.46 2.12
N SER A 116 -25.79 -3.00 3.27
CA SER A 116 -25.03 -2.30 4.29
C SER A 116 -25.40 -2.71 5.70
N PHE A 117 -24.50 -2.39 6.64
CA PHE A 117 -24.78 -2.62 8.05
C PHE A 117 -25.84 -1.65 8.59
N ILE A 118 -25.73 -0.36 8.25
CA ILE A 118 -26.63 0.67 8.82
C ILE A 118 -28.04 0.55 8.26
N HIS A 119 -28.20 0.40 6.94
CA HIS A 119 -29.52 0.42 6.33
C HIS A 119 -30.23 -0.95 6.37
N ASP A 120 -29.49 -2.04 6.14
CA ASP A 120 -30.07 -3.37 5.97
C ASP A 120 -29.76 -4.32 7.13
N GLY A 121 -28.94 -3.89 8.11
CA GLY A 121 -28.47 -4.75 9.21
C GLY A 121 -27.52 -5.86 8.76
N VAL A 122 -27.00 -5.79 7.54
CA VAL A 122 -26.16 -6.85 6.94
C VAL A 122 -24.70 -6.60 7.26
N TYR A 123 -24.10 -7.49 8.03
CA TYR A 123 -22.70 -7.41 8.44
C TYR A 123 -22.02 -8.78 8.31
N GLY A 124 -21.08 -8.91 7.39
CA GLY A 124 -20.40 -10.20 7.20
C GLY A 124 -19.55 -10.27 5.94
N PHE A 125 -18.91 -11.41 5.81
CA PHE A 125 -18.17 -11.83 4.63
C PHE A 125 -19.00 -12.85 3.84
N TYR A 126 -19.03 -12.69 2.53
CA TYR A 126 -19.73 -13.54 1.55
C TYR A 126 -18.70 -13.98 0.50
N PRO A 127 -17.88 -14.99 0.79
CA PRO A 127 -16.77 -15.38 -0.06
C PRO A 127 -17.21 -15.65 -1.50
N PHE A 128 -16.38 -15.20 -2.45
CA PHE A 128 -16.60 -15.35 -3.89
C PHE A 128 -17.86 -14.64 -4.42
N HIS A 129 -18.40 -13.69 -3.65
CA HIS A 129 -19.46 -12.81 -4.12
C HIS A 129 -18.86 -11.64 -4.91
N GLY A 130 -19.25 -11.55 -6.19
CA GLY A 130 -18.83 -10.45 -7.05
C GLY A 130 -19.75 -9.24 -6.95
N GLY A 131 -19.31 -8.15 -7.58
CA GLY A 131 -20.07 -6.90 -7.65
C GLY A 131 -19.73 -5.89 -6.56
N GLY A 132 -20.08 -4.62 -6.83
CA GLY A 132 -19.75 -3.49 -5.95
C GLY A 132 -20.34 -3.57 -4.56
N GLY A 133 -21.46 -4.27 -4.38
CA GLY A 133 -22.14 -4.42 -3.09
C GLY A 133 -21.36 -5.25 -2.05
N TYR A 134 -20.41 -6.05 -2.50
CA TYR A 134 -19.61 -6.94 -1.64
C TYR A 134 -18.10 -6.64 -1.74
N ALA A 135 -17.74 -5.40 -2.01
CA ALA A 135 -16.37 -5.00 -2.29
C ALA A 135 -15.76 -4.09 -1.20
N SER A 136 -16.22 -4.18 0.05
CA SER A 136 -15.69 -3.34 1.13
C SER A 136 -14.28 -3.76 1.56
N PHE A 137 -14.00 -5.06 1.71
CA PHE A 137 -12.73 -5.57 2.24
C PHE A 137 -11.81 -6.13 1.14
N PRO A 138 -10.53 -5.80 1.17
CA PRO A 138 -9.87 -4.73 1.92
C PRO A 138 -10.12 -3.34 1.30
N SER A 139 -9.90 -2.26 2.09
CA SER A 139 -10.07 -0.89 1.62
C SER A 139 -9.12 -0.54 0.47
N GLY A 140 -9.69 -0.09 -0.65
CA GLY A 140 -8.92 0.32 -1.83
C GLY A 140 -8.11 1.60 -1.60
N HIS A 141 -8.71 2.62 -1.00
CA HIS A 141 -8.05 3.89 -0.69
C HIS A 141 -6.89 3.70 0.29
N ALA A 142 -7.09 2.90 1.36
CA ALA A 142 -6.02 2.56 2.30
C ALA A 142 -4.88 1.80 1.60
N THR A 143 -5.20 0.85 0.71
CA THR A 143 -4.19 0.13 -0.09
C THR A 143 -3.38 1.09 -0.96
N MET A 144 -4.05 1.97 -1.71
CA MET A 144 -3.39 2.90 -2.62
C MET A 144 -2.47 3.88 -1.90
N ILE A 145 -2.97 4.56 -0.86
CA ILE A 145 -2.16 5.54 -0.13
C ILE A 145 -0.97 4.87 0.57
N CYS A 146 -1.18 3.73 1.25
CA CYS A 146 -0.11 3.03 1.93
C CYS A 146 0.95 2.48 0.97
N THR A 147 0.58 2.03 -0.23
CA THR A 147 1.56 1.57 -1.23
C THR A 147 2.52 2.70 -1.60
N VAL A 148 2.00 3.83 -2.05
CA VAL A 148 2.82 4.97 -2.50
C VAL A 148 3.63 5.55 -1.33
N MET A 149 2.99 5.76 -0.17
CA MET A 149 3.67 6.33 0.99
C MET A 149 4.76 5.40 1.52
N THR A 150 4.63 4.07 1.40
CA THR A 150 5.69 3.12 1.80
C THR A 150 6.92 3.22 0.90
N VAL A 151 6.74 3.29 -0.41
CA VAL A 151 7.88 3.50 -1.33
C VAL A 151 8.59 4.81 -0.99
N LEU A 152 7.85 5.90 -0.79
CA LEU A 152 8.41 7.20 -0.41
C LEU A 152 9.09 7.15 0.96
N TRP A 153 8.50 6.46 1.94
CA TRP A 153 9.04 6.28 3.29
C TRP A 153 10.41 5.62 3.31
N ILE A 154 10.62 4.64 2.44
CA ILE A 154 11.90 3.94 2.29
C ILE A 154 12.89 4.80 1.52
N CYS A 155 12.48 5.39 0.39
CA CYS A 155 13.37 6.10 -0.51
C CYS A 155 13.73 7.52 -0.05
N TYR A 156 12.82 8.19 0.69
CA TYR A 156 12.98 9.57 1.19
C TYR A 156 12.64 9.70 2.68
N PRO A 157 13.44 9.13 3.58
CA PRO A 157 13.14 9.04 5.02
C PRO A 157 12.98 10.38 5.73
N ARG A 158 13.50 11.47 5.16
CA ARG A 158 13.38 12.83 5.71
C ARG A 158 11.91 13.28 5.87
N PHE A 159 11.01 12.80 5.01
CA PHE A 159 9.62 13.21 4.97
C PHE A 159 8.64 12.21 5.61
N ARG A 160 9.13 11.25 6.37
CA ARG A 160 8.31 10.24 7.07
C ARG A 160 7.11 10.80 7.83
N PRO A 161 7.23 11.92 8.59
CA PRO A 161 6.06 12.48 9.27
C PRO A 161 4.94 12.91 8.32
N VAL A 162 5.30 13.45 7.14
CA VAL A 162 4.32 13.86 6.10
C VAL A 162 3.59 12.62 5.56
N TYR A 163 4.32 11.55 5.26
CA TYR A 163 3.70 10.31 4.76
C TYR A 163 2.79 9.67 5.79
N ALA A 164 3.21 9.64 7.07
CA ALA A 164 2.37 9.17 8.16
C ALA A 164 1.10 10.01 8.30
N LEU A 165 1.22 11.33 8.20
CA LEU A 165 0.08 12.25 8.24
C LEU A 165 -0.89 11.99 7.07
N CYS A 166 -0.40 11.81 5.85
CA CYS A 166 -1.23 11.48 4.69
C CYS A 166 -2.02 10.18 4.91
N VAL A 167 -1.34 9.12 5.39
CA VAL A 167 -1.99 7.83 5.67
C VAL A 167 -3.04 7.97 6.78
N ALA A 168 -2.70 8.66 7.88
CA ALA A 168 -3.62 8.87 8.99
C ALA A 168 -4.85 9.70 8.55
N THR A 169 -4.65 10.75 7.76
CA THR A 169 -5.72 11.59 7.21
C THR A 169 -6.71 10.77 6.40
N VAL A 170 -6.22 9.93 5.49
CA VAL A 170 -7.07 9.06 4.67
C VAL A 170 -7.79 8.02 5.53
N ALA A 171 -7.08 7.38 6.48
CA ALA A 171 -7.69 6.39 7.37
C ALA A 171 -8.84 6.98 8.22
N VAL A 172 -8.61 8.18 8.79
CA VAL A 172 -9.65 8.92 9.53
C VAL A 172 -10.80 9.32 8.60
N GLY A 173 -10.51 9.76 7.38
CA GLY A 173 -11.54 10.08 6.39
C GLY A 173 -12.41 8.87 6.05
N LEU A 174 -11.81 7.70 5.79
CA LEU A 174 -12.54 6.48 5.40
C LEU A 174 -13.47 5.98 6.48
N VAL A 175 -13.03 6.01 7.74
CA VAL A 175 -13.83 5.57 8.88
C VAL A 175 -14.87 6.65 9.22
N GLY A 176 -14.49 7.93 9.27
CA GLY A 176 -15.38 9.03 9.64
C GLY A 176 -16.46 9.32 8.59
N ALA A 177 -16.18 9.11 7.30
CA ALA A 177 -17.19 9.15 6.25
C ALA A 177 -18.01 7.85 6.14
N ASN A 178 -17.80 6.89 7.02
CA ASN A 178 -18.43 5.57 7.02
C ASN A 178 -18.29 4.80 5.69
N PHE A 179 -17.22 5.09 4.92
CA PHE A 179 -16.95 4.41 3.65
C PHE A 179 -16.45 2.99 3.85
N HIS A 180 -15.69 2.75 4.93
CA HIS A 180 -15.12 1.46 5.25
C HIS A 180 -15.16 1.19 6.75
N PHE A 181 -15.29 -0.09 7.12
CA PHE A 181 -15.05 -0.53 8.48
C PHE A 181 -13.57 -0.35 8.86
N LEU A 182 -13.29 -0.22 10.15
CA LEU A 182 -11.91 -0.09 10.64
C LEU A 182 -11.03 -1.28 10.20
N SER A 183 -11.56 -2.50 10.26
CA SER A 183 -10.85 -3.70 9.82
C SER A 183 -10.51 -3.69 8.33
N ASP A 184 -11.34 -3.09 7.46
CA ASP A 184 -11.07 -2.94 6.03
C ASP A 184 -9.86 -2.02 5.80
N VAL A 185 -9.79 -0.93 6.57
CA VAL A 185 -8.71 0.06 6.52
C VAL A 185 -7.40 -0.55 7.00
N ILE A 186 -7.41 -1.31 8.10
CA ILE A 186 -6.24 -2.03 8.62
C ILE A 186 -5.71 -3.03 7.59
N ALA A 187 -6.59 -3.85 7.02
CA ALA A 187 -6.20 -4.86 6.03
C ALA A 187 -5.66 -4.22 4.74
N GLY A 188 -6.34 -3.18 4.22
CA GLY A 188 -5.91 -2.43 3.06
C GLY A 188 -4.58 -1.72 3.29
N GLY A 189 -4.39 -1.13 4.47
CA GLY A 189 -3.14 -0.51 4.88
C GLY A 189 -1.97 -1.49 4.85
N PHE A 190 -2.13 -2.68 5.45
CA PHE A 190 -1.09 -3.71 5.45
C PHE A 190 -0.78 -4.25 4.04
N LEU A 191 -1.81 -4.43 3.21
CA LEU A 191 -1.61 -4.81 1.81
C LEU A 191 -0.77 -3.77 1.08
N GLY A 192 -1.09 -2.48 1.25
CA GLY A 192 -0.33 -1.39 0.65
C GLY A 192 1.11 -1.31 1.15
N LEU A 193 1.32 -1.42 2.46
CA LEU A 193 2.65 -1.50 3.08
C LEU A 193 3.49 -2.63 2.49
N SER A 194 2.88 -3.82 2.35
CA SER A 194 3.53 -5.01 1.81
C SER A 194 3.92 -4.84 0.34
N ALA A 195 3.03 -4.30 -0.48
CA ALA A 195 3.28 -4.08 -1.90
C ALA A 195 4.38 -3.03 -2.13
N GLY A 196 4.34 -1.91 -1.39
CA GLY A 196 5.38 -0.88 -1.47
C GLY A 196 6.74 -1.38 -1.01
N TRP A 197 6.79 -2.10 0.11
CA TRP A 197 8.02 -2.71 0.61
C TRP A 197 8.61 -3.74 -0.37
N LEU A 198 7.77 -4.64 -0.88
CA LEU A 198 8.20 -5.67 -1.83
C LEU A 198 8.74 -5.05 -3.13
N GLY A 199 8.08 -4.01 -3.65
CA GLY A 199 8.54 -3.31 -4.86
C GLY A 199 9.94 -2.74 -4.71
N VAL A 200 10.22 -2.06 -3.57
CA VAL A 200 11.57 -1.53 -3.30
C VAL A 200 12.57 -2.66 -3.08
N ALA A 201 12.22 -3.71 -2.33
CA ALA A 201 13.11 -4.84 -2.06
C ALA A 201 13.51 -5.57 -3.35
N LEU A 202 12.57 -5.81 -4.26
CA LEU A 202 12.84 -6.43 -5.56
C LEU A 202 13.74 -5.56 -6.43
N TRP A 203 13.53 -4.24 -6.42
CA TRP A 203 14.40 -3.31 -7.13
C TRP A 203 15.84 -3.36 -6.60
N GLU A 204 16.04 -3.30 -5.29
CA GLU A 204 17.37 -3.38 -4.67
C GLU A 204 18.10 -4.69 -4.98
N ILE A 205 17.38 -5.82 -5.02
CA ILE A 205 17.93 -7.12 -5.42
C ILE A 205 18.37 -7.08 -6.89
N GLY A 206 17.57 -6.49 -7.77
CA GLY A 206 17.87 -6.32 -9.17
C GLY A 206 19.15 -5.48 -9.40
N GLU A 207 19.24 -4.33 -8.71
CA GLU A 207 20.41 -3.43 -8.79
C GLU A 207 21.71 -4.14 -8.35
N ARG A 208 21.68 -4.91 -7.26
CA ARG A 208 22.85 -5.67 -6.76
C ARG A 208 23.31 -6.75 -7.73
N ARG A 209 22.41 -7.36 -8.50
CA ARG A 209 22.75 -8.38 -9.51
C ARG A 209 23.39 -7.77 -10.75
N VAL A 210 22.97 -6.57 -11.12
CA VAL A 210 23.49 -5.87 -12.33
C VAL A 210 24.84 -5.20 -12.07
N ARG A 211 25.16 -4.85 -10.82
CA ARG A 211 26.47 -4.32 -10.38
C ARG A 211 27.16 -5.33 -9.45
N PRO A 212 27.75 -6.42 -9.98
CA PRO A 212 28.63 -7.24 -9.16
C PRO A 212 29.80 -6.36 -8.72
N GLU A 213 30.24 -6.50 -7.49
CA GLU A 213 31.25 -5.67 -6.83
C GLU A 213 32.49 -5.44 -7.69
N GLU A 214 32.72 -4.23 -8.19
CA GLU A 214 34.00 -3.78 -8.80
C GLU A 214 35.13 -3.66 -7.74
N GLY A 215 34.99 -4.32 -6.58
CA GLY A 215 35.80 -4.11 -5.36
C GLY A 215 36.93 -5.11 -5.08
N VAL A 216 37.12 -6.17 -5.86
CA VAL A 216 38.10 -7.24 -5.50
C VAL A 216 39.35 -7.31 -6.40
N GLU A 217 39.40 -6.64 -7.54
CA GLU A 217 40.57 -6.75 -8.45
C GLU A 217 41.69 -5.74 -8.19
N SER A 218 41.51 -4.70 -7.40
CA SER A 218 42.53 -3.69 -7.13
C SER A 218 43.64 -4.15 -6.16
N GLY A 219 43.51 -5.28 -5.49
CA GLY A 219 44.47 -5.78 -4.48
C GLY A 219 45.53 -6.78 -4.97
N ARG A 220 45.46 -7.28 -6.21
CA ARG A 220 46.38 -8.34 -6.69
C ARG A 220 47.59 -7.88 -7.47
N HIS A 221 47.74 -6.61 -7.79
CA HIS A 221 48.89 -6.09 -8.56
C HIS A 221 49.93 -5.29 -7.78
N ALA A 222 49.86 -5.26 -6.44
CA ALA A 222 50.82 -4.51 -5.64
C ALA A 222 51.79 -5.42 -4.84
N GLY A 223 52.16 -6.58 -5.36
CA GLY A 223 52.98 -7.54 -4.60
C GLY A 223 54.00 -8.30 -5.42
N VAL A 224 54.64 -7.71 -6.47
CA VAL A 224 55.84 -8.27 -7.06
C VAL A 224 56.94 -7.25 -6.97
N GLY A 225 57.57 -7.18 -5.77
CA GLY A 225 58.84 -6.48 -5.55
C GLY A 225 59.99 -7.29 -6.14
N THR A 226 60.64 -6.70 -7.07
CA THR A 226 61.93 -7.12 -7.65
C THR A 226 63.01 -7.17 -6.56
N THR A 227 63.55 -8.35 -6.31
CA THR A 227 64.87 -8.50 -5.67
C THR A 227 65.89 -8.69 -6.79
N ALA A 228 66.77 -7.70 -6.99
CA ALA A 228 67.97 -7.82 -7.81
C ALA A 228 69.06 -8.57 -7.06
N PRO A 229 69.90 -9.40 -7.71
CA PRO A 229 71.05 -10.03 -7.08
C PRO A 229 72.30 -9.13 -7.20
N GLN A 230 73.11 -9.15 -6.16
CA GLN A 230 74.55 -8.96 -6.25
C GLN A 230 75.25 -10.29 -6.14
#